data_621a01e9e439b3d17a3d4d86daeed1cf
#
_entry.id   621a01e9e439b3d17a3d4d86daeed1cf
#
_cell.length_a   1.000
_cell.length_b   1.000
_cell.length_c   1.000
_cell.angle_alpha   90.00
_cell.angle_beta   90.00
_cell.angle_gamma   90.00
#
_symmetry.space_group_name_H-M   'P 1'
#
loop_
_entity.id
_entity.type
_entity.pdbx_description
1 polymer ?
#
loop_
_entity_poly.entity_id
_entity_poly.type
_entity_poly.pdbx_seq_one_letter_code
_entity_poly.pdbx_strand_id
1 'polypeptide(L)'
;MHKAIRLLIITAALLLAGAASGADFGKERPIAIIVGSEQLQPAIDEYVVAWSDNRSGNYDIFMYVLETGLERWVCIDPFFQISPAVSGERIVWQDMRSGNGDIYMYDVINKTESAITTAEGNQTQPDISGNRVVWADDRKGTYQIHLLDLSSRNEVEISSAKGEQIRPKISDDRIVWMDERSGDFDIYMYDISTGKESAVSTGPGDQSFPSVSKDIVAWADNRTGESDIAFMDLSSGKETTINKSGIQTDPRVYGRYIAYLNNHTDINLYDIETSADIALAPGSIKMEPAISERGVVWTDYRKGTNDPDIQMFDFEILADISITSGPFNHTNPSISEDSVVWTDNRDGNFNVYLFNITTGKETQITEDSFDHSSPDISNKNLIWTDMSLGNLQIFLRNLSTKETKQVTIDQSDHRYGMIDGNNIIWIDARSGGEQIYLYDIITGQEKQITTAQSLKLSPVIHQDRIVWIDSRSGEDKWDLYLYNLTTGEETAICTNPARQAQPWIWGDNVVWADGRNGNWDIYAYDLATNTERAVVIDTANQGNPVVHGNYLAWLDVRQGNSDIYLFDLRKGDVHPE
;
A
#
# COMPACT_ATOMS: atom_id res chain seq x y z
N MET A 1 -0.68 -11.73 -11.40
CA MET A 1 0.67 -11.17 -11.48
C MET A 1 0.95 -10.26 -10.27
N HIS A 2 0.07 -9.32 -9.88
CA HIS A 2 0.24 -8.46 -8.69
C HIS A 2 0.36 -9.25 -7.37
N LYS A 3 -0.48 -10.27 -7.12
CA LYS A 3 -0.40 -11.11 -5.90
C LYS A 3 0.93 -11.89 -5.76
N ALA A 4 1.52 -12.31 -6.87
CA ALA A 4 2.82 -13.01 -6.86
C ALA A 4 4.00 -12.06 -6.59
N ILE A 5 3.91 -10.80 -7.06
CA ILE A 5 4.92 -9.77 -6.79
C ILE A 5 4.84 -9.30 -5.35
N ARG A 6 3.63 -9.13 -4.79
CA ARG A 6 3.40 -8.79 -3.37
C ARG A 6 3.99 -9.85 -2.43
N LEU A 7 3.76 -11.13 -2.72
CA LEU A 7 4.33 -12.24 -1.94
C LEU A 7 5.87 -12.28 -2.02
N LEU A 8 6.45 -11.92 -3.16
CA LEU A 8 7.90 -11.88 -3.36
C LEU A 8 8.58 -10.75 -2.57
N ILE A 9 7.92 -9.59 -2.44
CA ILE A 9 8.44 -8.42 -1.69
C ILE A 9 8.50 -8.73 -0.20
N ILE A 10 7.44 -9.33 0.38
CA ILE A 10 7.42 -9.74 1.79
C ILE A 10 8.48 -10.82 2.04
N THR A 11 8.64 -11.77 1.13
CA THR A 11 9.67 -12.84 1.21
C THR A 11 11.10 -12.28 1.16
N ALA A 12 11.35 -11.32 0.28
CA ALA A 12 12.67 -10.69 0.14
C ALA A 12 13.03 -9.86 1.39
N ALA A 13 12.06 -9.15 1.98
CA ALA A 13 12.24 -8.37 3.19
C ALA A 13 12.51 -9.26 4.42
N LEU A 14 11.81 -10.39 4.57
CA LEU A 14 12.04 -11.36 5.65
C LEU A 14 13.38 -12.11 5.53
N LEU A 15 13.84 -12.40 4.30
CA LEU A 15 15.17 -12.99 4.05
C LEU A 15 16.31 -11.99 4.33
N LEU A 16 16.08 -10.68 4.11
CA LEU A 16 17.04 -9.62 4.39
C LEU A 16 17.10 -9.25 5.87
N ALA A 17 15.99 -9.34 6.61
CA ALA A 17 15.94 -9.08 8.05
C ALA A 17 16.75 -10.11 8.87
N GLY A 18 16.98 -11.33 8.34
CA GLY A 18 17.90 -12.32 8.95
C GLY A 18 19.38 -12.07 8.71
N ALA A 19 19.75 -11.13 7.82
CA ALA A 19 21.13 -10.89 7.40
C ALA A 19 21.64 -9.46 7.65
N ALA A 20 20.77 -8.48 7.93
CA ALA A 20 21.18 -7.10 8.24
C ALA A 20 20.14 -6.46 9.16
N SER A 21 20.55 -6.00 10.33
CA SER A 21 19.78 -5.11 11.19
C SER A 21 19.53 -3.80 10.43
N GLY A 22 18.32 -3.60 9.86
CA GLY A 22 17.91 -2.33 9.29
C GLY A 22 17.11 -2.31 8.00
N ALA A 23 16.63 -3.43 7.48
CA ALA A 23 15.67 -3.39 6.37
C ALA A 23 14.25 -3.27 6.94
N ASP A 24 13.74 -2.05 7.02
CA ASP A 24 12.36 -1.76 7.42
C ASP A 24 11.41 -2.20 6.31
N PHE A 25 10.71 -3.31 6.54
CA PHE A 25 9.62 -3.72 5.67
C PHE A 25 8.30 -3.34 6.36
N GLY A 26 7.50 -2.47 5.72
CA GLY A 26 6.28 -1.91 6.30
C GLY A 26 6.55 -0.79 7.33
N LYS A 27 5.53 -0.02 7.65
CA LYS A 27 5.61 1.07 8.63
C LYS A 27 4.41 1.07 9.57
N GLU A 28 4.69 1.25 10.85
CA GLU A 28 3.65 1.50 11.84
C GLU A 28 2.98 2.86 11.57
N ARG A 29 1.64 2.87 11.58
CA ARG A 29 0.84 4.09 11.50
C ARG A 29 -0.40 4.01 12.39
N PRO A 30 -0.86 5.14 12.92
CA PRO A 30 -2.13 5.18 13.63
C PRO A 30 -3.32 5.01 12.66
N ILE A 31 -4.32 4.29 13.10
CA ILE A 31 -5.62 4.17 12.41
C ILE A 31 -6.67 5.02 13.13
N ALA A 32 -6.73 4.94 14.46
CA ALA A 32 -7.61 5.75 15.29
C ALA A 32 -6.85 6.26 16.51
N ILE A 33 -6.81 7.58 16.68
CA ILE A 33 -6.21 8.26 17.83
C ILE A 33 -7.17 9.35 18.29
N ILE A 34 -7.98 9.07 19.30
CA ILE A 34 -8.91 10.06 19.88
C ILE A 34 -8.67 10.14 21.37
N VAL A 35 -8.20 11.30 21.82
CA VAL A 35 -7.87 11.56 23.21
C VAL A 35 -9.11 11.44 24.10
N GLY A 36 -9.03 10.61 25.13
CA GLY A 36 -10.08 10.42 26.11
C GLY A 36 -11.17 9.42 25.70
N SER A 37 -10.94 8.61 24.70
CA SER A 37 -11.80 7.47 24.35
C SER A 37 -10.96 6.21 24.15
N GLU A 38 -11.60 5.06 24.32
CA GLU A 38 -10.96 3.75 24.15
C GLU A 38 -11.33 3.17 22.80
N GLN A 39 -10.33 2.73 22.03
CA GLN A 39 -10.47 2.01 20.78
C GLN A 39 -9.96 0.59 20.98
N LEU A 40 -10.84 -0.39 20.80
CA LEU A 40 -10.59 -1.80 21.15
C LEU A 40 -11.00 -2.75 20.02
N GLN A 41 -10.50 -3.99 20.07
CA GLN A 41 -10.93 -5.12 19.25
C GLN A 41 -10.87 -4.83 17.75
N PRO A 42 -9.72 -4.44 17.20
CA PRO A 42 -9.61 -4.18 15.78
C PRO A 42 -9.76 -5.46 14.96
N ALA A 43 -10.44 -5.33 13.83
CA ALA A 43 -10.49 -6.33 12.77
C ALA A 43 -10.08 -5.69 11.45
N ILE A 44 -9.44 -6.45 10.59
CA ILE A 44 -8.93 -5.96 9.29
C ILE A 44 -9.19 -6.98 8.19
N ASP A 45 -9.60 -6.48 7.03
CA ASP A 45 -9.50 -7.17 5.75
C ASP A 45 -8.86 -6.22 4.71
N GLU A 46 -8.77 -6.61 3.47
CA GLU A 46 -8.02 -5.94 2.38
C GLU A 46 -8.22 -4.41 2.32
N TYR A 47 -9.42 -3.91 2.61
CA TYR A 47 -9.79 -2.50 2.40
C TYR A 47 -10.21 -1.75 3.66
N VAL A 48 -10.57 -2.45 4.73
CA VAL A 48 -11.25 -1.86 5.88
C VAL A 48 -10.63 -2.34 7.18
N VAL A 49 -10.41 -1.42 8.11
CA VAL A 49 -10.20 -1.70 9.53
C VAL A 49 -11.46 -1.29 10.28
N ALA A 50 -12.01 -2.16 11.12
CA ALA A 50 -13.14 -1.85 12.00
C ALA A 50 -12.74 -2.06 13.47
N TRP A 51 -13.32 -1.29 14.40
CA TRP A 51 -13.03 -1.40 15.83
C TRP A 51 -14.23 -0.97 16.67
N SER A 52 -14.21 -1.32 17.95
CA SER A 52 -15.13 -0.82 18.97
C SER A 52 -14.56 0.46 19.59
N ASP A 53 -15.36 1.53 19.71
CA ASP A 53 -14.94 2.85 20.15
C ASP A 53 -15.96 3.47 21.11
N ASN A 54 -15.53 4.00 22.25
CA ASN A 54 -16.44 4.55 23.25
C ASN A 54 -16.55 6.09 23.24
N ARG A 55 -16.09 6.78 22.19
CA ARG A 55 -16.11 8.25 22.07
C ARG A 55 -17.53 8.86 22.15
N SER A 56 -18.55 8.10 21.81
CA SER A 56 -19.97 8.49 21.87
C SER A 56 -20.61 8.31 23.25
N GLY A 57 -19.88 7.72 24.23
CA GLY A 57 -20.33 7.48 25.59
C GLY A 57 -20.55 6.00 25.94
N ASN A 58 -20.58 5.13 24.96
CA ASN A 58 -20.57 3.67 25.05
C ASN A 58 -19.82 3.11 23.86
N TYR A 59 -19.55 1.80 23.81
CA TYR A 59 -18.88 1.21 22.65
C TYR A 59 -19.82 1.10 21.46
N ASP A 60 -19.39 1.69 20.35
CA ASP A 60 -20.00 1.67 19.03
C ASP A 60 -19.00 1.12 18.00
N ILE A 61 -19.45 0.81 16.78
CA ILE A 61 -18.58 0.32 15.72
C ILE A 61 -18.19 1.47 14.78
N PHE A 62 -16.89 1.64 14.63
CA PHE A 62 -16.25 2.55 13.68
C PHE A 62 -15.46 1.76 12.64
N MET A 63 -15.21 2.38 11.50
CA MET A 63 -14.36 1.84 10.44
C MET A 63 -13.44 2.89 9.84
N TYR A 64 -12.31 2.44 9.33
CA TYR A 64 -11.36 3.21 8.54
C TYR A 64 -11.16 2.53 7.19
N VAL A 65 -11.40 3.26 6.11
CA VAL A 65 -11.21 2.76 4.75
C VAL A 65 -9.75 3.02 4.35
N LEU A 66 -8.96 1.96 4.21
CA LEU A 66 -7.51 2.02 4.00
C LEU A 66 -7.11 2.77 2.72
N GLU A 67 -7.89 2.64 1.65
CA GLU A 67 -7.62 3.28 0.36
C GLU A 67 -7.84 4.80 0.40
N THR A 68 -8.87 5.26 1.13
CA THR A 68 -9.26 6.68 1.14
C THR A 68 -8.74 7.44 2.36
N GLY A 69 -8.26 6.74 3.39
CA GLY A 69 -7.87 7.35 4.66
C GLY A 69 -9.03 7.90 5.48
N LEU A 70 -10.28 7.54 5.15
CA LEU A 70 -11.46 8.10 5.80
C LEU A 70 -11.97 7.21 6.92
N GLU A 71 -12.11 7.81 8.09
CA GLU A 71 -12.81 7.22 9.24
C GLU A 71 -14.31 7.50 9.14
N ARG A 72 -15.12 6.50 9.51
CA ARG A 72 -16.59 6.60 9.56
C ARG A 72 -17.14 5.76 10.71
N TRP A 73 -18.29 6.18 11.25
CA TRP A 73 -19.10 5.31 12.10
C TRP A 73 -19.84 4.26 11.25
N VAL A 74 -20.00 3.07 11.80
CA VAL A 74 -20.78 1.96 11.22
C VAL A 74 -22.13 1.85 11.93
N CYS A 75 -22.10 1.81 13.25
CA CYS A 75 -23.29 1.81 14.10
C CYS A 75 -23.04 2.70 15.32
N ILE A 76 -24.00 3.56 15.66
CA ILE A 76 -24.05 4.32 16.91
C ILE A 76 -25.43 4.08 17.55
N ASP A 77 -25.44 3.46 18.71
CA ASP A 77 -26.66 3.10 19.45
C ASP A 77 -26.43 3.30 20.96
N PRO A 78 -27.44 3.59 21.79
CA PRO A 78 -27.28 3.74 23.24
C PRO A 78 -26.76 2.51 23.99
N PHE A 79 -26.72 1.35 23.38
CA PHE A 79 -26.21 0.11 23.95
C PHE A 79 -24.86 -0.25 23.35
N PHE A 80 -24.17 -1.25 23.89
CA PHE A 80 -22.84 -1.66 23.44
C PHE A 80 -22.89 -2.39 22.10
N GLN A 81 -21.99 -2.00 21.20
CA GLN A 81 -21.62 -2.72 19.99
C GLN A 81 -20.12 -3.06 20.07
N ILE A 82 -19.78 -4.32 20.02
CA ILE A 82 -18.43 -4.82 20.29
C ILE A 82 -18.05 -6.00 19.38
N SER A 83 -16.76 -6.36 19.41
CA SER A 83 -16.23 -7.54 18.72
C SER A 83 -16.53 -7.55 17.21
N PRO A 84 -16.15 -6.50 16.47
CA PRO A 84 -16.34 -6.50 15.03
C PRO A 84 -15.45 -7.57 14.35
N ALA A 85 -15.95 -8.10 13.22
CA ALA A 85 -15.17 -8.87 12.28
C ALA A 85 -15.47 -8.39 10.86
N VAL A 86 -14.50 -8.50 9.96
CA VAL A 86 -14.56 -7.92 8.61
C VAL A 86 -14.23 -8.98 7.57
N SER A 87 -14.99 -9.00 6.48
CA SER A 87 -14.64 -9.76 5.28
C SER A 87 -15.12 -9.00 4.03
N GLY A 88 -14.17 -8.55 3.23
CA GLY A 88 -14.42 -7.70 2.06
C GLY A 88 -15.16 -6.43 2.47
N GLU A 89 -16.38 -6.28 1.98
CA GLU A 89 -17.23 -5.11 2.17
C GLU A 89 -18.27 -5.28 3.29
N ARG A 90 -18.08 -6.27 4.17
CA ARG A 90 -19.02 -6.57 5.26
C ARG A 90 -18.35 -6.53 6.61
N ILE A 91 -19.02 -5.89 7.55
CA ILE A 91 -18.64 -5.81 8.95
C ILE A 91 -19.76 -6.46 9.76
N VAL A 92 -19.44 -7.45 10.59
CA VAL A 92 -20.35 -8.07 11.55
C VAL A 92 -19.91 -7.73 12.96
N TRP A 93 -20.85 -7.63 13.91
CA TRP A 93 -20.55 -7.32 15.31
C TRP A 93 -21.56 -7.90 16.26
N GLN A 94 -21.23 -7.97 17.53
CA GLN A 94 -22.13 -8.25 18.62
C GLN A 94 -22.81 -6.95 19.07
N ASP A 95 -24.12 -6.96 19.16
CA ASP A 95 -24.97 -5.80 19.47
C ASP A 95 -25.88 -6.08 20.67
N MET A 96 -25.95 -5.16 21.62
CA MET A 96 -26.71 -5.32 22.87
C MET A 96 -28.04 -4.54 22.88
N ARG A 97 -28.48 -3.95 21.76
CA ARG A 97 -29.67 -3.08 21.70
C ARG A 97 -31.00 -3.75 22.08
N SER A 98 -31.10 -5.05 21.91
CA SER A 98 -32.26 -5.85 22.25
C SER A 98 -32.33 -6.28 23.72
N GLY A 99 -31.25 -6.07 24.50
CA GLY A 99 -31.10 -6.45 25.90
C GLY A 99 -30.33 -7.76 26.12
N ASN A 100 -30.02 -8.51 25.08
CA ASN A 100 -29.08 -9.64 24.98
C ASN A 100 -28.10 -9.40 23.85
N GLY A 101 -27.06 -10.23 23.73
CA GLY A 101 -26.13 -10.14 22.60
C GLY A 101 -26.77 -10.73 21.35
N ASP A 102 -26.86 -9.93 20.29
CA ASP A 102 -27.30 -10.33 18.94
C ASP A 102 -26.19 -10.10 17.94
N ILE A 103 -26.28 -10.67 16.73
CA ILE A 103 -25.33 -10.42 15.66
C ILE A 103 -25.97 -9.53 14.59
N TYR A 104 -25.29 -8.40 14.31
CA TYR A 104 -25.65 -7.47 13.25
C TYR A 104 -24.55 -7.41 12.18
N MET A 105 -24.93 -6.92 11.02
CA MET A 105 -24.04 -6.74 9.86
C MET A 105 -24.28 -5.40 9.19
N TYR A 106 -23.21 -4.77 8.75
CA TYR A 106 -23.21 -3.60 7.87
C TYR A 106 -22.56 -3.95 6.53
N ASP A 107 -23.26 -3.60 5.46
CA ASP A 107 -22.74 -3.64 4.10
C ASP A 107 -22.14 -2.26 3.75
N VAL A 108 -20.84 -2.19 3.56
CA VAL A 108 -20.08 -0.94 3.36
C VAL A 108 -20.45 -0.26 2.03
N ILE A 109 -20.71 -1.05 0.97
CA ILE A 109 -21.08 -0.52 -0.35
C ILE A 109 -22.50 0.03 -0.34
N ASN A 110 -23.47 -0.78 0.13
CA ASN A 110 -24.86 -0.42 0.12
C ASN A 110 -25.24 0.52 1.28
N LYS A 111 -24.34 0.69 2.25
CA LYS A 111 -24.55 1.49 3.48
C LYS A 111 -25.82 1.05 4.24
N THR A 112 -26.02 -0.25 4.36
CA THR A 112 -27.19 -0.84 4.99
C THR A 112 -26.81 -1.71 6.17
N GLU A 113 -27.52 -1.51 7.29
CA GLU A 113 -27.43 -2.34 8.48
C GLU A 113 -28.55 -3.39 8.48
N SER A 114 -28.27 -4.58 8.96
CA SER A 114 -29.27 -5.65 9.12
C SER A 114 -28.91 -6.58 10.27
N ALA A 115 -29.92 -7.08 10.98
CA ALA A 115 -29.74 -8.15 11.94
C ALA A 115 -29.43 -9.48 11.23
N ILE A 116 -28.42 -10.19 11.72
CA ILE A 116 -28.08 -11.56 11.30
C ILE A 116 -28.89 -12.55 12.12
N THR A 117 -28.90 -12.40 13.44
CA THR A 117 -29.71 -13.17 14.37
C THR A 117 -30.18 -12.28 15.52
N THR A 118 -31.40 -12.53 16.01
CA THR A 118 -32.00 -11.92 17.18
C THR A 118 -32.74 -13.00 18.00
N ALA A 119 -32.12 -14.17 18.13
CA ALA A 119 -32.67 -15.30 18.86
C ALA A 119 -32.65 -15.04 20.38
N GLU A 120 -33.46 -15.79 21.15
CA GLU A 120 -33.35 -15.78 22.61
C GLU A 120 -31.95 -16.22 23.05
N GLY A 121 -31.47 -15.71 24.20
CA GLY A 121 -30.11 -15.96 24.66
C GLY A 121 -29.10 -14.97 24.06
N ASN A 122 -27.83 -15.22 24.28
CA ASN A 122 -26.75 -14.37 23.76
C ASN A 122 -26.10 -15.00 22.53
N GLN A 123 -25.95 -14.23 21.50
CA GLN A 123 -25.12 -14.52 20.35
C GLN A 123 -23.90 -13.61 20.42
N THR A 124 -22.69 -14.21 20.42
CA THR A 124 -21.46 -13.52 20.75
C THR A 124 -20.31 -13.91 19.83
N GLN A 125 -19.26 -13.09 19.83
CA GLN A 125 -17.97 -13.39 19.16
C GLN A 125 -18.15 -13.78 17.69
N PRO A 126 -18.82 -12.96 16.88
CA PRO A 126 -19.00 -13.28 15.47
C PRO A 126 -17.68 -13.29 14.69
N ASP A 127 -17.66 -14.08 13.62
CA ASP A 127 -16.62 -14.02 12.60
C ASP A 127 -17.26 -14.23 11.23
N ILE A 128 -16.60 -13.75 10.16
CA ILE A 128 -17.14 -13.76 8.80
C ILE A 128 -16.08 -14.13 7.77
N SER A 129 -16.46 -14.97 6.81
CA SER A 129 -15.67 -15.25 5.60
C SER A 129 -16.59 -15.26 4.38
N GLY A 130 -16.45 -14.28 3.50
CA GLY A 130 -17.31 -14.10 2.32
C GLY A 130 -18.81 -14.01 2.67
N ASN A 131 -19.59 -15.01 2.32
CA ASN A 131 -21.02 -15.06 2.60
C ASN A 131 -21.40 -15.90 3.84
N ARG A 132 -20.45 -16.24 4.69
CA ARG A 132 -20.69 -17.11 5.85
C ARG A 132 -20.32 -16.39 7.14
N VAL A 133 -21.27 -16.37 8.07
CA VAL A 133 -21.12 -15.78 9.41
C VAL A 133 -21.21 -16.90 10.44
N VAL A 134 -20.28 -16.94 11.38
CA VAL A 134 -20.28 -17.86 12.52
C VAL A 134 -20.33 -17.10 13.83
N TRP A 135 -20.92 -17.68 14.86
CA TRP A 135 -21.00 -17.09 16.21
C TRP A 135 -21.16 -18.19 17.27
N ALA A 136 -20.92 -17.83 18.53
CA ALA A 136 -21.26 -18.63 19.69
C ALA A 136 -22.64 -18.24 20.20
N ASP A 137 -23.54 -19.21 20.48
CA ASP A 137 -24.94 -19.03 20.78
C ASP A 137 -25.37 -19.84 22.02
N ASP A 138 -25.90 -19.17 23.05
CA ASP A 138 -26.30 -19.82 24.30
C ASP A 138 -27.81 -20.07 24.42
N ARG A 139 -28.60 -19.94 23.33
CA ARG A 139 -30.07 -20.14 23.35
C ARG A 139 -30.53 -21.48 23.93
N LYS A 140 -29.65 -22.46 24.06
CA LYS A 140 -29.88 -23.78 24.67
C LYS A 140 -29.27 -23.93 26.08
N GLY A 141 -28.73 -22.88 26.65
CA GLY A 141 -28.16 -22.83 28.00
C GLY A 141 -26.65 -23.04 28.10
N THR A 142 -25.98 -23.44 27.02
CA THR A 142 -24.52 -23.48 26.83
C THR A 142 -24.20 -22.95 25.46
N TYR A 143 -23.05 -22.31 25.30
CA TYR A 143 -22.63 -21.81 24.01
C TYR A 143 -22.33 -22.96 23.03
N GLN A 144 -22.92 -22.87 21.86
CA GLN A 144 -22.71 -23.76 20.72
C GLN A 144 -22.34 -22.92 19.50
N ILE A 145 -21.66 -23.52 18.53
CA ILE A 145 -21.27 -22.80 17.33
C ILE A 145 -22.39 -22.88 16.29
N HIS A 146 -22.80 -21.73 15.80
CA HIS A 146 -23.76 -21.56 14.71
C HIS A 146 -23.11 -20.97 13.47
N LEU A 147 -23.61 -21.36 12.31
CA LEU A 147 -23.22 -20.87 10.98
C LEU A 147 -24.45 -20.39 10.23
N LEU A 148 -24.42 -19.19 9.66
CA LEU A 148 -25.38 -18.71 8.68
C LEU A 148 -24.71 -18.50 7.32
N ASP A 149 -25.29 -19.06 6.29
CA ASP A 149 -24.98 -18.68 4.90
C ASP A 149 -25.90 -17.52 4.47
N LEU A 150 -25.32 -16.36 4.22
CA LEU A 150 -26.03 -15.12 3.86
C LEU A 150 -26.77 -15.22 2.52
N SER A 151 -26.30 -16.07 1.61
CA SER A 151 -26.91 -16.24 0.27
C SER A 151 -28.18 -17.07 0.34
N SER A 152 -28.14 -18.17 1.06
CA SER A 152 -29.28 -19.09 1.22
C SER A 152 -30.19 -18.75 2.41
N ARG A 153 -29.71 -17.90 3.36
CA ARG A 153 -30.33 -17.63 4.66
C ARG A 153 -30.54 -18.89 5.49
N ASN A 154 -29.71 -19.91 5.26
CA ASN A 154 -29.75 -21.16 6.03
C ASN A 154 -28.83 -21.06 7.24
N GLU A 155 -29.42 -21.17 8.45
CA GLU A 155 -28.70 -21.28 9.73
C GLU A 155 -28.55 -22.74 10.12
N VAL A 156 -27.34 -23.13 10.55
CA VAL A 156 -27.00 -24.47 10.99
C VAL A 156 -26.22 -24.40 12.29
N GLU A 157 -26.63 -25.21 13.29
CA GLU A 157 -25.82 -25.50 14.48
C GLU A 157 -24.70 -26.47 14.08
N ILE A 158 -23.45 -26.03 14.27
CA ILE A 158 -22.25 -26.75 13.86
C ILE A 158 -21.77 -27.70 14.95
N SER A 159 -21.86 -27.28 16.22
CA SER A 159 -21.46 -28.09 17.37
C SER A 159 -22.65 -28.32 18.31
N SER A 160 -22.67 -29.47 18.99
CA SER A 160 -23.69 -29.80 19.99
C SER A 160 -23.12 -30.66 21.14
N ALA A 161 -21.83 -30.55 21.39
CA ALA A 161 -21.13 -31.27 22.45
C ALA A 161 -21.49 -30.70 23.83
N LYS A 162 -21.17 -31.42 24.90
CA LYS A 162 -21.28 -30.92 26.27
C LYS A 162 -20.17 -29.87 26.53
N GLY A 163 -20.46 -28.93 27.43
CA GLY A 163 -19.54 -27.84 27.75
C GLY A 163 -19.70 -26.66 26.80
N GLU A 164 -18.86 -25.68 26.99
CA GLU A 164 -18.89 -24.43 26.21
C GLU A 164 -18.13 -24.62 24.88
N GLN A 165 -18.73 -24.18 23.77
CA GLN A 165 -18.07 -24.02 22.51
C GLN A 165 -18.07 -22.53 22.16
N ILE A 166 -16.89 -21.93 22.14
CA ILE A 166 -16.72 -20.46 22.06
C ILE A 166 -15.60 -20.06 21.11
N ARG A 167 -15.53 -18.78 20.81
CA ARG A 167 -14.51 -18.17 19.95
C ARG A 167 -14.37 -18.81 18.57
N PRO A 168 -15.48 -18.96 17.83
CA PRO A 168 -15.37 -19.47 16.47
C PRO A 168 -14.56 -18.53 15.58
N LYS A 169 -13.81 -19.14 14.66
CA LYS A 169 -13.13 -18.47 13.56
C LYS A 169 -13.41 -19.21 12.27
N ILE A 170 -13.58 -18.46 11.18
CA ILE A 170 -13.90 -19.03 9.86
C ILE A 170 -12.95 -18.52 8.78
N SER A 171 -12.47 -19.42 7.94
CA SER A 171 -11.81 -19.10 6.68
C SER A 171 -12.24 -20.09 5.61
N ASP A 172 -12.85 -19.58 4.54
CA ASP A 172 -13.41 -20.40 3.45
C ASP A 172 -14.35 -21.51 3.98
N ASP A 173 -13.95 -22.78 3.86
CA ASP A 173 -14.71 -23.95 4.29
C ASP A 173 -14.30 -24.49 5.69
N ARG A 174 -13.46 -23.79 6.43
CA ARG A 174 -12.95 -24.20 7.74
C ARG A 174 -13.50 -23.32 8.85
N ILE A 175 -14.13 -23.93 9.85
CA ILE A 175 -14.54 -23.29 11.10
C ILE A 175 -13.76 -23.95 12.23
N VAL A 176 -13.09 -23.16 13.08
CA VAL A 176 -12.38 -23.65 14.27
C VAL A 176 -12.94 -22.97 15.51
N TRP A 177 -12.90 -23.63 16.67
CA TRP A 177 -13.40 -23.08 17.94
C TRP A 177 -12.69 -23.69 19.14
N MET A 178 -12.85 -23.08 20.30
CA MET A 178 -12.50 -23.61 21.60
C MET A 178 -13.65 -24.48 22.10
N ASP A 179 -13.35 -25.68 22.60
CA ASP A 179 -14.32 -26.68 23.02
C ASP A 179 -13.96 -27.29 24.38
N GLU A 180 -14.85 -27.21 25.36
CA GLU A 180 -14.64 -27.65 26.75
C GLU A 180 -15.13 -29.09 27.01
N ARG A 181 -15.53 -29.87 25.98
CA ARG A 181 -16.12 -31.20 26.16
C ARG A 181 -15.28 -32.20 26.93
N SER A 182 -13.96 -32.04 26.95
CA SER A 182 -12.99 -32.89 27.66
C SER A 182 -12.70 -32.44 29.09
N GLY A 183 -13.11 -31.19 29.47
CA GLY A 183 -12.89 -30.56 30.76
C GLY A 183 -11.84 -29.43 30.72
N ASP A 184 -10.90 -29.48 29.80
CA ASP A 184 -10.00 -28.38 29.41
C ASP A 184 -10.48 -27.86 28.05
N PHE A 185 -10.09 -26.65 27.66
CA PHE A 185 -10.35 -26.15 26.30
C PHE A 185 -9.41 -26.79 25.29
N ASP A 186 -10.00 -27.44 24.30
CA ASP A 186 -9.32 -28.02 23.13
C ASP A 186 -9.66 -27.24 21.86
N ILE A 187 -8.93 -27.47 20.77
CA ILE A 187 -9.27 -26.90 19.46
C ILE A 187 -9.94 -27.95 18.59
N TYR A 188 -11.17 -27.64 18.18
CA TYR A 188 -11.95 -28.42 17.24
C TYR A 188 -12.16 -27.65 15.93
N MET A 189 -12.47 -28.40 14.88
CA MET A 189 -12.71 -27.88 13.55
C MET A 189 -13.91 -28.57 12.90
N TYR A 190 -14.67 -27.80 12.13
CA TYR A 190 -15.68 -28.28 11.22
C TYR A 190 -15.32 -27.93 9.77
N ASP A 191 -15.33 -28.91 8.91
CA ASP A 191 -15.14 -28.78 7.48
C ASP A 191 -16.51 -28.70 6.79
N ILE A 192 -16.87 -27.50 6.31
CA ILE A 192 -18.18 -27.26 5.67
C ILE A 192 -18.34 -28.07 4.41
N SER A 193 -17.29 -28.29 3.63
CA SER A 193 -17.33 -29.04 2.36
C SER A 193 -17.65 -30.53 2.55
N THR A 194 -17.21 -31.11 3.66
CA THR A 194 -17.41 -32.52 3.98
C THR A 194 -18.49 -32.75 5.03
N GLY A 195 -18.91 -31.70 5.74
CA GLY A 195 -19.86 -31.79 6.85
C GLY A 195 -19.31 -32.55 8.07
N LYS A 196 -17.98 -32.55 8.28
CA LYS A 196 -17.33 -33.31 9.35
C LYS A 196 -16.69 -32.43 10.41
N GLU A 197 -16.94 -32.77 11.66
CA GLU A 197 -16.22 -32.25 12.83
C GLU A 197 -15.00 -33.14 13.12
N SER A 198 -13.92 -32.57 13.56
CA SER A 198 -12.71 -33.24 14.02
C SER A 198 -11.95 -32.41 15.05
N ALA A 199 -11.23 -33.10 15.94
CA ALA A 199 -10.28 -32.44 16.81
C ALA A 199 -9.04 -31.98 16.01
N VAL A 200 -8.54 -30.78 16.32
CA VAL A 200 -7.27 -30.25 15.80
C VAL A 200 -6.18 -30.46 16.85
N SER A 201 -6.43 -30.06 18.08
CA SER A 201 -5.50 -30.28 19.21
C SER A 201 -6.30 -30.64 20.47
N THR A 202 -5.88 -31.71 21.15
CA THR A 202 -6.50 -32.22 22.38
C THR A 202 -5.40 -32.68 23.33
N GLY A 203 -4.67 -31.75 23.89
CA GLY A 203 -3.58 -32.02 24.84
C GLY A 203 -4.01 -31.73 26.28
N PRO A 204 -3.19 -32.07 27.28
CA PRO A 204 -3.44 -31.61 28.64
C PRO A 204 -3.27 -30.11 28.72
N GLY A 205 -4.12 -29.45 29.53
CA GLY A 205 -4.19 -28.00 29.65
C GLY A 205 -4.92 -27.32 28.51
N ASP A 206 -5.17 -26.03 28.65
CA ASP A 206 -5.99 -25.28 27.69
C ASP A 206 -5.24 -25.01 26.38
N GLN A 207 -5.93 -25.30 25.26
CA GLN A 207 -5.62 -24.77 23.94
C GLN A 207 -6.65 -23.68 23.62
N SER A 208 -6.19 -22.49 23.34
CA SER A 208 -7.05 -21.30 23.31
C SER A 208 -6.75 -20.37 22.12
N PHE A 209 -7.66 -19.41 21.89
CA PHE A 209 -7.51 -18.41 20.83
C PHE A 209 -7.25 -18.98 19.43
N PRO A 210 -8.10 -19.88 18.93
CA PRO A 210 -7.87 -20.45 17.60
C PRO A 210 -7.98 -19.39 16.52
N SER A 211 -7.20 -19.58 15.47
CA SER A 211 -7.26 -18.79 14.24
C SER A 211 -7.02 -19.72 13.05
N VAL A 212 -7.69 -19.46 11.93
CA VAL A 212 -7.58 -20.28 10.73
C VAL A 212 -7.44 -19.43 9.48
N SER A 213 -6.57 -19.86 8.57
CA SER A 213 -6.50 -19.33 7.21
C SER A 213 -6.18 -20.49 6.27
N LYS A 214 -7.13 -20.84 5.41
CA LYS A 214 -7.05 -21.99 4.50
C LYS A 214 -6.75 -23.29 5.27
N ASP A 215 -5.58 -23.88 5.07
CA ASP A 215 -5.15 -25.14 5.69
C ASP A 215 -4.24 -24.94 6.91
N ILE A 216 -4.04 -23.71 7.38
CA ILE A 216 -3.28 -23.43 8.60
C ILE A 216 -4.22 -23.07 9.74
N VAL A 217 -4.11 -23.80 10.84
CA VAL A 217 -4.77 -23.50 12.12
C VAL A 217 -3.71 -23.21 13.15
N ALA A 218 -3.82 -22.08 13.87
CA ALA A 218 -2.93 -21.73 14.97
C ALA A 218 -3.72 -21.51 16.26
N TRP A 219 -3.08 -21.77 17.42
CA TRP A 219 -3.67 -21.59 18.74
C TRP A 219 -2.59 -21.26 19.77
N ALA A 220 -3.00 -20.72 20.90
CA ALA A 220 -2.16 -20.61 22.09
C ALA A 220 -2.28 -21.91 22.90
N ASP A 221 -1.14 -22.49 23.27
CA ASP A 221 -1.04 -23.82 23.85
C ASP A 221 -0.28 -23.77 25.18
N ASN A 222 -0.90 -24.16 26.28
CA ASN A 222 -0.25 -24.13 27.59
C ASN A 222 0.17 -25.51 28.13
N ARG A 223 0.19 -26.56 27.28
CA ARG A 223 0.59 -27.94 27.70
C ARG A 223 1.95 -28.05 28.37
N THR A 224 2.84 -27.09 28.14
CA THR A 224 4.20 -27.05 28.76
C THR A 224 4.27 -26.24 30.04
N GLY A 225 3.20 -25.55 30.46
CA GLY A 225 3.09 -24.71 31.63
C GLY A 225 3.25 -23.22 31.39
N GLU A 226 3.89 -22.79 30.30
CA GLU A 226 3.82 -21.45 29.74
C GLU A 226 3.07 -21.53 28.41
N SER A 227 2.39 -20.47 28.02
CA SER A 227 1.63 -20.43 26.76
C SER A 227 2.57 -20.15 25.60
N ASP A 228 2.63 -21.08 24.65
CA ASP A 228 3.36 -21.00 23.39
C ASP A 228 2.36 -20.89 22.22
N ILE A 229 2.79 -20.43 21.04
CA ILE A 229 1.97 -20.57 19.82
C ILE A 229 2.27 -21.91 19.15
N ALA A 230 1.23 -22.70 18.97
CA ALA A 230 1.27 -23.89 18.12
C ALA A 230 0.44 -23.67 16.85
N PHE A 231 0.81 -24.35 15.77
CA PHE A 231 0.03 -24.37 14.55
C PHE A 231 0.09 -25.72 13.87
N MET A 232 -0.96 -26.04 13.14
CA MET A 232 -1.09 -27.27 12.34
C MET A 232 -1.32 -26.91 10.86
N ASP A 233 -0.54 -27.54 10.02
CA ASP A 233 -0.83 -27.60 8.58
C ASP A 233 -1.77 -28.80 8.34
N LEU A 234 -3.04 -28.53 8.07
CA LEU A 234 -4.08 -29.55 7.87
C LEU A 234 -3.82 -30.44 6.65
N SER A 235 -3.10 -29.94 5.65
CA SER A 235 -2.78 -30.70 4.44
C SER A 235 -1.76 -31.80 4.69
N SER A 236 -0.80 -31.55 5.57
CA SER A 236 0.25 -32.49 5.97
C SER A 236 -0.03 -33.21 7.30
N GLY A 237 -0.94 -32.67 8.12
CA GLY A 237 -1.18 -33.12 9.50
C GLY A 237 -0.03 -32.81 10.45
N LYS A 238 0.91 -31.92 10.09
CA LYS A 238 2.08 -31.58 10.89
C LYS A 238 1.76 -30.47 11.86
N GLU A 239 1.93 -30.73 13.16
CA GLU A 239 1.92 -29.72 14.23
C GLU A 239 3.32 -29.17 14.44
N THR A 240 3.42 -27.85 14.68
CA THR A 240 4.69 -27.15 14.97
C THR A 240 4.45 -26.13 16.06
N THR A 241 5.38 -25.99 17.02
CA THR A 241 5.34 -24.98 18.09
C THR A 241 6.37 -23.90 17.78
N ILE A 242 5.98 -22.63 17.92
CA ILE A 242 6.88 -21.47 17.87
C ILE A 242 7.53 -21.34 19.25
N ASN A 243 8.79 -21.74 19.34
CA ASN A 243 9.49 -21.83 20.60
C ASN A 243 10.20 -20.50 20.90
N LYS A 244 9.58 -19.64 21.72
CA LYS A 244 10.13 -18.36 22.13
C LYS A 244 9.99 -18.18 23.64
N SER A 245 10.92 -17.49 24.28
CA SER A 245 10.86 -17.23 25.72
C SER A 245 9.71 -16.28 26.07
N GLY A 246 8.96 -16.62 27.11
CA GLY A 246 7.85 -15.83 27.64
C GLY A 246 6.48 -16.34 27.19
N ILE A 247 5.44 -15.60 27.51
CA ILE A 247 4.05 -15.97 27.25
C ILE A 247 3.66 -15.49 25.85
N GLN A 248 3.26 -16.42 24.96
CA GLN A 248 2.71 -16.11 23.64
C GLN A 248 1.21 -16.40 23.62
N THR A 249 0.43 -15.45 23.09
CA THR A 249 -1.03 -15.56 23.05
C THR A 249 -1.61 -14.93 21.80
N ASP A 250 -2.94 -15.10 21.59
CA ASP A 250 -3.72 -14.46 20.57
C ASP A 250 -3.15 -14.58 19.14
N PRO A 251 -2.83 -15.79 18.64
CA PRO A 251 -2.37 -15.95 17.26
C PRO A 251 -3.46 -15.57 16.26
N ARG A 252 -3.03 -14.97 15.16
CA ARG A 252 -3.86 -14.66 13.98
C ARG A 252 -3.13 -15.09 12.73
N VAL A 253 -3.79 -15.88 11.92
CA VAL A 253 -3.20 -16.45 10.70
C VAL A 253 -3.73 -15.76 9.47
N TYR A 254 -2.85 -15.39 8.55
CA TYR A 254 -3.19 -15.03 7.17
C TYR A 254 -2.15 -15.64 6.21
N GLY A 255 -2.59 -16.55 5.35
CA GLY A 255 -1.72 -17.28 4.45
C GLY A 255 -0.63 -18.05 5.19
N ARG A 256 0.63 -17.69 5.00
CA ARG A 256 1.78 -18.29 5.68
C ARG A 256 2.27 -17.52 6.92
N TYR A 257 1.61 -16.42 7.27
CA TYR A 257 2.02 -15.58 8.38
C TYR A 257 1.16 -15.79 9.61
N ILE A 258 1.80 -15.80 10.78
CA ILE A 258 1.14 -15.82 12.09
C ILE A 258 1.57 -14.57 12.85
N ALA A 259 0.63 -13.63 13.07
CA ALA A 259 0.82 -12.52 14.00
C ALA A 259 0.40 -12.97 15.40
N TYR A 260 1.15 -12.61 16.44
CA TYR A 260 0.82 -13.01 17.81
C TYR A 260 1.37 -12.01 18.84
N LEU A 261 0.80 -12.06 20.04
CA LEU A 261 1.30 -11.32 21.20
C LEU A 261 2.44 -12.10 21.88
N ASN A 262 3.55 -11.42 22.17
CA ASN A 262 4.63 -11.92 22.99
C ASN A 262 4.76 -11.07 24.25
N ASN A 263 4.61 -11.69 25.42
CA ASN A 263 4.60 -11.05 26.74
C ASN A 263 3.61 -9.91 26.91
N HIS A 264 2.54 -9.83 26.11
CA HIS A 264 1.57 -8.73 26.06
C HIS A 264 2.17 -7.35 25.76
N THR A 265 3.42 -7.28 25.32
CA THR A 265 4.12 -6.01 25.01
C THR A 265 4.57 -5.90 23.57
N ASP A 266 4.67 -7.01 22.87
CA ASP A 266 5.19 -7.04 21.52
C ASP A 266 4.21 -7.71 20.56
N ILE A 267 4.05 -7.15 19.37
CA ILE A 267 3.42 -7.84 18.24
C ILE A 267 4.54 -8.49 17.45
N ASN A 268 4.47 -9.80 17.32
CA ASN A 268 5.39 -10.59 16.51
C ASN A 268 4.72 -11.11 15.24
N LEU A 269 5.50 -11.26 14.19
CA LEU A 269 5.11 -11.88 12.94
C LEU A 269 6.04 -13.04 12.63
N TYR A 270 5.46 -14.24 12.56
CA TYR A 270 6.16 -15.47 12.22
C TYR A 270 5.83 -15.91 10.79
N ASP A 271 6.85 -16.25 10.02
CA ASP A 271 6.72 -16.80 8.67
C ASP A 271 6.89 -18.32 8.71
N ILE A 272 5.84 -19.06 8.39
CA ILE A 272 5.79 -20.53 8.44
C ILE A 272 6.82 -21.19 7.49
N GLU A 273 7.05 -20.59 6.32
CA GLU A 273 7.96 -21.16 5.31
C GLU A 273 9.44 -20.98 5.67
N THR A 274 9.80 -19.80 6.18
CA THR A 274 11.19 -19.46 6.49
C THR A 274 11.57 -19.68 7.95
N SER A 275 10.57 -19.84 8.82
CA SER A 275 10.71 -19.85 10.29
C SER A 275 11.30 -18.54 10.84
N ALA A 276 11.21 -17.44 10.11
CA ALA A 276 11.61 -16.12 10.59
C ALA A 276 10.54 -15.56 11.54
N ASP A 277 10.99 -14.99 12.66
CA ASP A 277 10.14 -14.39 13.70
C ASP A 277 10.64 -12.98 14.02
N ILE A 278 9.88 -11.98 13.66
CA ILE A 278 10.23 -10.55 13.81
C ILE A 278 9.25 -9.83 14.72
N ALA A 279 9.76 -8.93 15.57
CA ALA A 279 8.94 -8.01 16.34
C ALA A 279 8.56 -6.80 15.46
N LEU A 280 7.26 -6.62 15.22
CA LEU A 280 6.74 -5.48 14.42
C LEU A 280 6.67 -4.21 15.26
N ALA A 281 6.23 -4.33 16.50
CA ALA A 281 6.00 -3.18 17.37
C ALA A 281 6.37 -3.56 18.83
N PRO A 282 7.62 -3.33 19.26
CA PRO A 282 8.03 -3.62 20.62
C PRO A 282 7.62 -2.50 21.61
N GLY A 283 7.47 -2.84 22.88
CA GLY A 283 7.64 -1.94 24.03
C GLY A 283 6.41 -1.50 24.80
N SER A 284 5.19 -1.40 24.34
CA SER A 284 4.01 -1.03 25.14
C SER A 284 3.07 -2.22 25.33
N ILE A 285 2.12 -2.12 26.26
CA ILE A 285 1.04 -3.12 26.36
C ILE A 285 0.24 -3.08 25.07
N LYS A 286 0.00 -4.26 24.49
CA LYS A 286 -0.78 -4.46 23.26
C LYS A 286 -1.77 -5.59 23.44
N MET A 287 -2.86 -5.55 22.71
CA MET A 287 -3.91 -6.58 22.74
C MET A 287 -4.54 -6.77 21.36
N GLU A 288 -5.21 -7.90 21.21
CA GLU A 288 -6.17 -8.15 20.13
C GLU A 288 -5.59 -7.95 18.71
N PRO A 289 -4.48 -8.60 18.34
CA PRO A 289 -3.96 -8.49 16.99
C PRO A 289 -4.95 -9.03 15.97
N ALA A 290 -4.99 -8.42 14.78
CA ALA A 290 -5.65 -8.98 13.61
C ALA A 290 -4.74 -8.81 12.39
N ILE A 291 -4.82 -9.72 11.43
CA ILE A 291 -3.94 -9.74 10.24
C ILE A 291 -4.75 -9.98 8.97
N SER A 292 -4.36 -9.30 7.90
CA SER A 292 -4.82 -9.53 6.53
C SER A 292 -3.65 -9.48 5.54
N GLU A 293 -3.93 -9.55 4.23
CA GLU A 293 -2.89 -9.31 3.22
C GLU A 293 -2.33 -7.88 3.25
N ARG A 294 -3.07 -6.93 3.85
CA ARG A 294 -2.69 -5.53 3.95
C ARG A 294 -1.72 -5.25 5.09
N GLY A 295 -1.84 -5.94 6.22
CA GLY A 295 -1.02 -5.68 7.38
C GLY A 295 -1.54 -6.30 8.66
N VAL A 296 -0.93 -5.90 9.76
CA VAL A 296 -1.33 -6.28 11.13
C VAL A 296 -1.84 -5.05 11.86
N VAL A 297 -3.01 -5.16 12.51
CA VAL A 297 -3.57 -4.11 13.39
C VAL A 297 -3.63 -4.63 14.83
N TRP A 298 -3.58 -3.73 15.81
CA TRP A 298 -3.70 -4.08 17.23
C TRP A 298 -4.21 -2.91 18.06
N THR A 299 -4.72 -3.21 19.26
CA THR A 299 -4.99 -2.24 20.31
C THR A 299 -3.68 -1.93 21.05
N ASP A 300 -3.28 -0.65 21.15
CA ASP A 300 -2.02 -0.17 21.71
C ASP A 300 -2.24 0.76 22.90
N TYR A 301 -1.65 0.43 24.04
CA TYR A 301 -1.78 1.18 25.28
C TYR A 301 -0.59 2.09 25.59
N ARG A 302 0.21 2.49 24.57
CA ARG A 302 1.40 3.35 24.77
C ARG A 302 1.11 4.71 25.40
N LYS A 303 -0.12 5.20 25.31
CA LYS A 303 -0.59 6.45 25.94
C LYS A 303 -1.13 6.25 27.35
N GLY A 304 -1.34 5.03 27.80
CA GLY A 304 -1.89 4.69 29.10
C GLY A 304 -3.08 3.72 29.01
N THR A 305 -3.46 3.14 30.13
CA THR A 305 -4.48 2.09 30.20
C THR A 305 -5.93 2.59 29.94
N ASN A 306 -6.16 3.90 29.99
CA ASN A 306 -7.47 4.50 29.80
C ASN A 306 -7.60 5.24 28.44
N ASP A 307 -6.63 5.10 27.55
CA ASP A 307 -6.58 5.78 26.24
C ASP A 307 -5.91 4.88 25.20
N PRO A 308 -6.43 3.63 24.97
CA PRO A 308 -5.89 2.75 23.95
C PRO A 308 -6.31 3.21 22.55
N ASP A 309 -5.35 3.12 21.64
CA ASP A 309 -5.49 3.49 20.21
C ASP A 309 -5.42 2.26 19.32
N ILE A 310 -5.93 2.39 18.08
CA ILE A 310 -5.68 1.40 17.04
C ILE A 310 -4.43 1.78 16.23
N GLN A 311 -3.48 0.87 16.22
CA GLN A 311 -2.25 0.98 15.42
C GLN A 311 -2.26 -0.09 14.32
N MET A 312 -1.53 0.19 13.25
CA MET A 312 -1.37 -0.71 12.12
C MET A 312 0.09 -0.77 11.70
N PHE A 313 0.59 -1.97 11.44
CA PHE A 313 1.78 -2.20 10.64
C PHE A 313 1.33 -2.52 9.21
N ASP A 314 1.49 -1.55 8.31
CA ASP A 314 1.00 -1.63 6.94
C ASP A 314 2.09 -2.20 6.03
N PHE A 315 1.85 -3.37 5.44
CA PHE A 315 2.80 -4.04 4.55
C PHE A 315 2.99 -3.33 3.20
N GLU A 316 2.06 -2.45 2.80
CA GLU A 316 2.16 -1.68 1.56
C GLU A 316 2.84 -0.33 1.72
N ILE A 317 2.85 0.23 2.92
CA ILE A 317 3.68 1.39 3.21
C ILE A 317 5.11 0.87 3.38
N LEU A 318 5.82 0.79 2.27
CA LEU A 318 7.27 0.64 2.32
C LEU A 318 7.82 1.76 3.19
N ALA A 319 8.66 1.45 4.15
CA ALA A 319 9.41 2.46 4.90
C ALA A 319 10.10 3.38 3.90
N ASP A 320 10.20 4.67 4.22
CA ASP A 320 11.05 5.59 3.48
C ASP A 320 12.46 5.00 3.46
N ILE A 321 12.87 4.41 2.33
CA ILE A 321 14.24 3.94 2.17
C ILE A 321 15.09 5.16 1.93
N SER A 322 15.93 5.53 2.91
CA SER A 322 16.97 6.53 2.68
C SER A 322 18.00 5.94 1.72
N ILE A 323 17.89 6.28 0.43
CA ILE A 323 18.82 5.84 -0.61
C ILE A 323 20.15 6.56 -0.44
N THR A 324 20.11 7.84 -0.03
CA THR A 324 21.29 8.69 0.15
C THR A 324 21.36 9.23 1.57
N SER A 325 22.59 9.43 2.08
CA SER A 325 22.84 10.01 3.39
C SER A 325 24.14 10.82 3.39
N GLY A 326 24.28 11.79 4.31
CA GLY A 326 25.49 12.59 4.47
C GLY A 326 25.31 14.07 4.07
N PRO A 327 26.36 14.88 4.21
CA PRO A 327 26.28 16.34 4.04
C PRO A 327 26.46 16.80 2.58
N PHE A 328 26.32 15.91 1.62
CA PHE A 328 26.52 16.17 0.19
C PHE A 328 25.21 16.48 -0.53
N ASN A 329 25.31 17.08 -1.71
CA ASN A 329 24.15 17.37 -2.54
C ASN A 329 23.81 16.16 -3.41
N HIS A 330 22.59 15.66 -3.27
CA HIS A 330 22.01 14.61 -4.09
C HIS A 330 20.86 15.22 -4.88
N THR A 331 20.93 15.19 -6.20
CA THR A 331 19.99 15.91 -7.07
C THR A 331 19.58 15.10 -8.29
N ASN A 332 18.49 15.53 -8.95
CA ASN A 332 17.97 14.96 -10.19
C ASN A 332 17.76 13.42 -10.13
N PRO A 333 16.97 12.92 -9.17
CA PRO A 333 16.68 11.49 -9.13
C PRO A 333 15.79 11.08 -10.29
N SER A 334 16.03 9.89 -10.84
CA SER A 334 15.14 9.17 -11.76
C SER A 334 15.06 7.70 -11.36
N ILE A 335 13.95 7.04 -11.67
CA ILE A 335 13.69 5.65 -11.29
C ILE A 335 13.10 4.86 -12.45
N SER A 336 13.58 3.62 -12.61
CA SER A 336 12.99 2.64 -13.52
C SER A 336 13.15 1.25 -12.93
N GLU A 337 12.04 0.49 -12.85
CA GLU A 337 11.99 -0.84 -12.26
C GLU A 337 12.54 -0.84 -10.81
N ASP A 338 13.66 -1.51 -10.57
CA ASP A 338 14.35 -1.64 -9.28
C ASP A 338 15.60 -0.73 -9.16
N SER A 339 15.76 0.23 -10.05
CA SER A 339 16.96 1.06 -10.15
C SER A 339 16.63 2.54 -9.98
N VAL A 340 17.27 3.19 -9.01
CA VAL A 340 17.22 4.64 -8.79
C VAL A 340 18.57 5.23 -9.17
N VAL A 341 18.58 6.32 -9.93
CA VAL A 341 19.78 7.05 -10.32
C VAL A 341 19.69 8.50 -9.86
N TRP A 342 20.81 9.13 -9.55
CA TRP A 342 20.90 10.54 -9.15
C TRP A 342 22.29 11.09 -9.42
N THR A 343 22.43 12.39 -9.29
CA THR A 343 23.75 13.05 -9.23
C THR A 343 24.15 13.39 -7.80
N ASP A 344 25.43 13.24 -7.50
CA ASP A 344 26.01 13.34 -6.16
C ASP A 344 27.40 13.97 -6.23
N ASN A 345 27.68 14.95 -5.35
CA ASN A 345 28.95 15.67 -5.35
C ASN A 345 29.91 15.26 -4.21
N ARG A 346 29.75 14.06 -3.65
CA ARG A 346 30.59 13.57 -2.53
C ARG A 346 32.09 13.51 -2.86
N ASP A 347 32.45 13.36 -4.12
CA ASP A 347 33.83 13.29 -4.59
C ASP A 347 34.38 14.64 -5.08
N GLY A 348 33.65 15.74 -4.87
CA GLY A 348 34.06 17.10 -5.18
C GLY A 348 33.51 17.66 -6.50
N ASN A 349 33.04 16.81 -7.40
CA ASN A 349 32.27 17.12 -8.61
C ASN A 349 31.00 16.26 -8.65
N PHE A 350 30.02 16.63 -9.46
CA PHE A 350 28.80 15.86 -9.60
C PHE A 350 29.04 14.62 -10.44
N ASN A 351 28.83 13.45 -9.85
CA ASN A 351 28.87 12.14 -10.50
C ASN A 351 27.50 11.47 -10.50
N VAL A 352 27.29 10.57 -11.44
CA VAL A 352 26.07 9.74 -11.51
C VAL A 352 26.24 8.50 -10.64
N TYR A 353 25.27 8.26 -9.76
CA TYR A 353 25.16 7.08 -8.90
C TYR A 353 23.90 6.31 -9.21
N LEU A 354 23.93 5.02 -8.94
CA LEU A 354 22.81 4.08 -9.08
C LEU A 354 22.65 3.27 -7.81
N PHE A 355 21.42 3.17 -7.31
CA PHE A 355 21.03 2.28 -6.24
C PHE A 355 20.05 1.24 -6.77
N ASN A 356 20.35 -0.03 -6.52
CA ASN A 356 19.43 -1.12 -6.85
C ASN A 356 18.59 -1.46 -5.62
N ILE A 357 17.27 -1.24 -5.70
CA ILE A 357 16.32 -1.40 -4.60
C ILE A 357 16.27 -2.84 -4.11
N THR A 358 16.30 -3.82 -5.02
CA THR A 358 16.22 -5.25 -4.69
C THR A 358 17.44 -5.73 -3.91
N THR A 359 18.63 -5.28 -4.28
CA THR A 359 19.89 -5.75 -3.67
C THR A 359 20.42 -4.83 -2.58
N GLY A 360 19.87 -3.63 -2.42
CA GLY A 360 20.39 -2.59 -1.51
C GLY A 360 21.78 -2.07 -1.90
N LYS A 361 22.23 -2.30 -3.13
CA LYS A 361 23.59 -1.96 -3.55
C LYS A 361 23.65 -0.63 -4.27
N GLU A 362 24.48 0.28 -3.76
CA GLU A 362 24.91 1.51 -4.46
C GLU A 362 26.09 1.23 -5.39
N THR A 363 26.13 1.90 -6.54
CA THR A 363 27.20 1.82 -7.52
C THR A 363 27.44 3.20 -8.14
N GLN A 364 28.66 3.68 -8.11
CA GLN A 364 29.09 4.87 -8.86
C GLN A 364 29.16 4.53 -10.36
N ILE A 365 28.57 5.34 -11.21
CA ILE A 365 28.48 5.13 -12.66
C ILE A 365 29.54 5.93 -13.40
N THR A 366 29.79 7.18 -12.98
CA THR A 366 30.82 8.07 -13.53
C THR A 366 31.87 8.36 -12.46
N GLU A 367 33.15 8.40 -12.86
CA GLU A 367 34.30 8.48 -11.92
C GLU A 367 35.35 9.54 -12.32
N ASP A 368 35.11 10.33 -13.38
CA ASP A 368 36.06 11.33 -13.83
C ASP A 368 35.92 12.66 -13.04
N SER A 369 36.73 13.67 -13.40
CA SER A 369 36.80 14.95 -12.69
C SER A 369 35.85 16.02 -13.22
N PHE A 370 34.92 15.67 -14.11
CA PHE A 370 33.96 16.60 -14.69
C PHE A 370 32.58 16.47 -14.03
N ASP A 371 31.76 17.48 -14.18
CA ASP A 371 30.38 17.43 -13.70
C ASP A 371 29.48 16.66 -14.67
N HIS A 372 28.66 15.78 -14.09
CA HIS A 372 27.61 15.04 -14.76
C HIS A 372 26.28 15.46 -14.18
N SER A 373 25.23 15.59 -15.00
CA SER A 373 23.93 16.07 -14.54
C SER A 373 22.78 15.37 -15.24
N SER A 374 21.58 15.56 -14.69
CA SER A 374 20.31 15.11 -15.27
C SER A 374 20.33 13.64 -15.74
N PRO A 375 20.71 12.70 -14.86
CA PRO A 375 20.59 11.27 -15.22
C PRO A 375 19.13 10.91 -15.39
N ASP A 376 18.85 10.06 -16.36
CA ASP A 376 17.53 9.46 -16.55
C ASP A 376 17.67 8.01 -16.97
N ILE A 377 16.73 7.16 -16.57
CA ILE A 377 16.83 5.72 -16.74
C ILE A 377 15.52 5.12 -17.27
N SER A 378 15.65 4.24 -18.26
CA SER A 378 14.53 3.41 -18.71
C SER A 378 15.02 1.97 -18.92
N ASN A 379 14.45 1.03 -18.16
CA ASN A 379 14.84 -0.38 -18.13
C ASN A 379 16.35 -0.55 -17.78
N LYS A 380 17.17 -0.93 -18.74
CA LYS A 380 18.62 -1.11 -18.58
C LYS A 380 19.46 -0.02 -19.25
N ASN A 381 18.83 1.00 -19.77
CA ASN A 381 19.48 2.11 -20.44
C ASN A 381 19.47 3.35 -19.52
N LEU A 382 20.64 3.82 -19.17
CA LEU A 382 20.88 5.01 -18.35
C LEU A 382 21.52 6.08 -19.24
N ILE A 383 20.97 7.29 -19.22
CA ILE A 383 21.57 8.46 -19.86
C ILE A 383 21.99 9.50 -18.82
N TRP A 384 22.90 10.39 -19.18
CA TRP A 384 23.25 11.60 -18.42
C TRP A 384 23.77 12.68 -19.34
N THR A 385 23.79 13.89 -18.84
CA THR A 385 24.47 15.03 -19.47
C THR A 385 25.88 15.16 -18.90
N ASP A 386 26.87 15.26 -19.77
CA ASP A 386 28.30 15.24 -19.47
C ASP A 386 28.99 16.50 -19.98
N MET A 387 29.85 17.11 -19.15
CA MET A 387 30.60 18.36 -19.47
C MET A 387 32.07 18.11 -19.83
N SER A 388 32.55 16.87 -19.90
CA SER A 388 33.96 16.52 -20.12
C SER A 388 34.55 17.06 -21.43
N LEU A 389 33.71 17.33 -22.42
CA LEU A 389 34.14 17.82 -23.75
C LEU A 389 34.03 19.37 -23.88
N GLY A 390 33.71 20.09 -22.80
CA GLY A 390 33.62 21.54 -22.75
C GLY A 390 32.25 22.12 -23.15
N ASN A 391 31.31 21.30 -23.54
CA ASN A 391 29.91 21.59 -23.80
C ASN A 391 29.05 20.41 -23.30
N LEU A 392 27.76 20.65 -23.12
CA LEU A 392 26.83 19.63 -22.62
C LEU A 392 26.56 18.56 -23.67
N GLN A 393 26.93 17.30 -23.40
CA GLN A 393 26.72 16.16 -24.30
C GLN A 393 25.91 15.08 -23.61
N ILE A 394 25.11 14.34 -24.36
CA ILE A 394 24.33 13.20 -23.86
C ILE A 394 25.13 11.91 -24.04
N PHE A 395 25.31 11.19 -22.94
CA PHE A 395 25.90 9.86 -22.91
C PHE A 395 24.84 8.81 -22.55
N LEU A 396 25.00 7.61 -23.08
CA LEU A 396 24.17 6.44 -22.85
C LEU A 396 25.03 5.29 -22.31
N ARG A 397 24.60 4.65 -21.23
CA ARG A 397 25.17 3.41 -20.72
C ARG A 397 24.13 2.32 -20.65
N ASN A 398 24.44 1.17 -21.22
CA ASN A 398 23.67 -0.03 -21.00
C ASN A 398 24.15 -0.74 -19.73
N LEU A 399 23.30 -0.86 -18.72
CA LEU A 399 23.65 -1.42 -17.40
C LEU A 399 23.96 -2.93 -17.45
N SER A 400 23.43 -3.66 -18.44
CA SER A 400 23.70 -5.10 -18.60
C SER A 400 25.05 -5.37 -19.25
N THR A 401 25.39 -4.67 -20.35
CA THR A 401 26.65 -4.82 -21.04
C THR A 401 27.79 -3.97 -20.47
N LYS A 402 27.42 -2.94 -19.68
CA LYS A 402 28.31 -1.91 -19.15
C LYS A 402 28.98 -1.03 -20.22
N GLU A 403 28.54 -1.12 -21.47
CA GLU A 403 29.02 -0.26 -22.55
C GLU A 403 28.47 1.16 -22.38
N THR A 404 29.37 2.15 -22.53
CA THR A 404 29.05 3.56 -22.56
C THR A 404 29.28 4.12 -23.96
N LYS A 405 28.31 4.89 -24.46
CA LYS A 405 28.38 5.51 -25.80
C LYS A 405 27.99 6.99 -25.67
N GLN A 406 28.74 7.87 -26.35
CA GLN A 406 28.34 9.23 -26.58
C GLN A 406 27.21 9.24 -27.63
N VAL A 407 26.08 9.86 -27.31
CA VAL A 407 24.89 9.96 -28.18
C VAL A 407 25.01 11.19 -29.09
N THR A 408 25.32 12.35 -28.50
CA THR A 408 25.48 13.62 -29.23
C THR A 408 26.96 13.94 -29.44
N ILE A 409 27.35 14.37 -30.65
CA ILE A 409 28.75 14.50 -31.04
C ILE A 409 29.14 15.86 -31.63
N ASP A 410 28.21 16.80 -31.75
CA ASP A 410 28.49 18.17 -32.22
C ASP A 410 28.94 19.12 -31.12
N GLN A 411 29.18 20.38 -31.46
CA GLN A 411 29.71 21.39 -30.50
C GLN A 411 28.62 22.21 -29.80
N SER A 412 27.35 21.84 -29.96
CA SER A 412 26.23 22.51 -29.29
C SER A 412 26.02 21.94 -27.89
N ASP A 413 25.34 22.71 -27.05
CA ASP A 413 24.83 22.20 -25.78
C ASP A 413 23.56 21.39 -25.99
N HIS A 414 23.50 20.21 -25.36
CA HIS A 414 22.37 19.30 -25.36
C HIS A 414 21.81 19.23 -23.93
N ARG A 415 20.57 19.66 -23.76
CA ARG A 415 19.96 19.85 -22.42
C ARG A 415 18.68 19.05 -22.27
N TYR A 416 18.31 18.78 -21.02
CA TYR A 416 17.06 18.10 -20.67
C TYR A 416 16.91 16.75 -21.39
N GLY A 417 17.99 15.96 -21.38
CA GLY A 417 17.93 14.59 -21.88
C GLY A 417 16.95 13.74 -21.10
N MET A 418 16.04 13.06 -21.79
CA MET A 418 15.11 12.09 -21.23
C MET A 418 15.08 10.83 -22.07
N ILE A 419 14.81 9.69 -21.43
CA ILE A 419 14.74 8.39 -22.08
C ILE A 419 13.44 7.64 -21.75
N ASP A 420 12.79 7.10 -22.77
CA ASP A 420 11.75 6.09 -22.58
C ASP A 420 11.91 4.96 -23.60
N GLY A 421 12.04 3.72 -23.10
CA GLY A 421 12.35 2.55 -23.91
C GLY A 421 13.67 2.68 -24.69
N ASN A 422 13.55 2.83 -26.00
CA ASN A 422 14.69 2.98 -26.92
C ASN A 422 14.84 4.41 -27.48
N ASN A 423 14.03 5.35 -27.03
CA ASN A 423 14.01 6.72 -27.50
C ASN A 423 14.65 7.67 -26.49
N ILE A 424 15.66 8.41 -26.92
CA ILE A 424 16.28 9.48 -26.15
C ILE A 424 15.88 10.80 -26.80
N ILE A 425 15.37 11.75 -26.02
CA ILE A 425 15.08 13.12 -26.50
C ILE A 425 15.92 14.14 -25.75
N TRP A 426 16.16 15.30 -26.36
CA TRP A 426 16.84 16.44 -25.75
C TRP A 426 16.48 17.75 -26.44
N ILE A 427 16.83 18.86 -25.81
CA ILE A 427 16.81 20.18 -26.42
C ILE A 427 18.20 20.50 -26.96
N ASP A 428 18.23 21.01 -28.19
CA ASP A 428 19.44 21.28 -28.98
C ASP A 428 19.34 22.63 -29.69
N ALA A 429 20.40 23.41 -29.62
CA ALA A 429 20.46 24.76 -30.22
C ALA A 429 21.20 24.81 -31.57
N ARG A 430 21.68 23.68 -32.13
CA ARG A 430 22.50 23.64 -33.36
C ARG A 430 21.83 24.22 -34.61
N SER A 431 20.50 24.24 -34.66
CA SER A 431 19.72 24.76 -35.78
C SER A 431 19.37 26.25 -35.69
N GLY A 432 19.99 27.02 -34.77
CA GLY A 432 19.80 28.45 -34.59
C GLY A 432 18.65 28.84 -33.67
N GLY A 433 18.07 27.87 -32.95
CA GLY A 433 17.05 28.02 -31.92
C GLY A 433 16.89 26.68 -31.19
N GLU A 434 16.36 26.70 -29.99
CA GLU A 434 16.15 25.49 -29.22
C GLU A 434 15.11 24.59 -29.89
N GLN A 435 15.52 23.39 -30.27
CA GLN A 435 14.67 22.38 -30.94
C GLN A 435 14.76 21.06 -30.19
N ILE A 436 13.71 20.25 -30.27
CA ILE A 436 13.69 18.89 -29.72
C ILE A 436 14.23 17.95 -30.78
N TYR A 437 15.21 17.16 -30.40
CA TYR A 437 15.78 16.05 -31.17
C TYR A 437 15.49 14.73 -30.49
N LEU A 438 15.47 13.66 -31.27
CA LEU A 438 15.28 12.28 -30.84
C LEU A 438 16.40 11.41 -31.39
N TYR A 439 16.90 10.51 -30.58
CA TYR A 439 17.80 9.43 -30.96
C TYR A 439 17.17 8.08 -30.65
N ASP A 440 17.09 7.22 -31.66
CA ASP A 440 16.65 5.84 -31.52
C ASP A 440 17.86 4.92 -31.25
N ILE A 441 17.89 4.29 -30.10
CA ILE A 441 19.01 3.44 -29.65
C ILE A 441 19.21 2.22 -30.55
N ILE A 442 18.13 1.64 -31.10
CA ILE A 442 18.18 0.42 -31.92
C ILE A 442 18.73 0.73 -33.31
N THR A 443 18.21 1.78 -33.93
CA THR A 443 18.62 2.13 -35.31
C THR A 443 19.88 2.98 -35.35
N GLY A 444 20.21 3.64 -34.23
CA GLY A 444 21.29 4.61 -34.14
C GLY A 444 21.04 5.89 -34.94
N GLN A 445 19.81 6.18 -35.27
CA GLN A 445 19.42 7.36 -36.05
C GLN A 445 18.96 8.51 -35.16
N GLU A 446 19.40 9.71 -35.53
CA GLU A 446 18.94 10.97 -34.96
C GLU A 446 17.91 11.62 -35.87
N LYS A 447 16.89 12.25 -35.26
CA LYS A 447 15.83 12.97 -35.96
C LYS A 447 15.48 14.26 -35.25
N GLN A 448 15.44 15.39 -35.97
CA GLN A 448 14.84 16.61 -35.47
C GLN A 448 13.33 16.47 -35.39
N ILE A 449 12.73 16.75 -34.23
CA ILE A 449 11.28 16.63 -33.99
C ILE A 449 10.58 17.96 -34.24
N THR A 450 11.14 19.08 -33.72
CA THR A 450 10.52 20.40 -33.84
C THR A 450 11.31 21.30 -34.77
N THR A 451 10.62 22.22 -35.48
CA THR A 451 11.23 23.16 -36.44
C THR A 451 10.79 24.61 -36.24
N ALA A 452 9.78 24.87 -35.39
CA ALA A 452 9.31 26.21 -35.11
C ALA A 452 10.37 27.05 -34.37
N GLN A 453 10.57 28.30 -34.82
CA GLN A 453 11.54 29.22 -34.23
C GLN A 453 10.98 29.85 -32.95
N SER A 454 10.97 29.10 -31.87
CA SER A 454 10.47 29.48 -30.55
C SER A 454 11.24 28.72 -29.48
N LEU A 455 11.15 29.12 -28.23
CA LEU A 455 11.74 28.38 -27.11
C LEU A 455 10.90 27.14 -26.83
N LYS A 456 11.58 26.01 -26.60
CA LYS A 456 10.99 24.75 -26.13
C LYS A 456 11.57 24.45 -24.75
N LEU A 457 10.69 24.08 -23.82
CA LEU A 457 11.08 23.77 -22.45
C LEU A 457 10.41 22.48 -21.99
N SER A 458 11.07 21.84 -21.03
CA SER A 458 10.55 20.66 -20.30
C SER A 458 9.96 19.60 -21.23
N PRO A 459 10.70 19.12 -22.25
CA PRO A 459 10.21 18.02 -23.07
C PRO A 459 10.12 16.77 -22.21
N VAL A 460 9.04 16.00 -22.36
CA VAL A 460 8.81 14.71 -21.72
C VAL A 460 8.41 13.69 -22.78
N ILE A 461 8.84 12.46 -22.62
CA ILE A 461 8.52 11.37 -23.55
C ILE A 461 7.88 10.20 -22.81
N HIS A 462 6.85 9.62 -23.40
CA HIS A 462 6.30 8.34 -22.99
C HIS A 462 5.79 7.58 -24.23
N GLN A 463 6.35 6.37 -24.43
CA GLN A 463 6.08 5.53 -25.60
C GLN A 463 6.37 6.25 -26.92
N ASP A 464 5.35 6.52 -27.72
CA ASP A 464 5.43 7.18 -29.03
C ASP A 464 5.03 8.66 -28.97
N ARG A 465 4.99 9.29 -27.81
CA ARG A 465 4.50 10.64 -27.59
C ARG A 465 5.52 11.51 -26.88
N ILE A 466 5.76 12.69 -27.44
CA ILE A 466 6.60 13.74 -26.85
C ILE A 466 5.72 14.94 -26.56
N VAL A 467 5.75 15.45 -25.33
CA VAL A 467 5.02 16.66 -24.91
C VAL A 467 6.03 17.71 -24.45
N TRP A 468 5.79 18.98 -24.76
CA TRP A 468 6.68 20.08 -24.36
C TRP A 468 5.92 21.39 -24.22
N ILE A 469 6.56 22.36 -23.59
CA ILE A 469 6.14 23.75 -23.53
C ILE A 469 6.78 24.52 -24.69
N ASP A 470 6.01 25.35 -25.38
CA ASP A 470 6.44 26.10 -26.56
C ASP A 470 6.00 27.58 -26.48
N SER A 471 6.92 28.51 -26.74
CA SER A 471 6.65 29.95 -26.69
C SER A 471 6.24 30.55 -28.05
N ARG A 472 5.85 29.73 -29.06
CA ARG A 472 5.56 30.20 -30.42
C ARG A 472 4.40 31.21 -30.52
N SER A 473 3.51 31.22 -29.56
CA SER A 473 2.39 32.16 -29.46
C SER A 473 2.75 33.52 -28.88
N GLY A 474 4.01 33.72 -28.42
CA GLY A 474 4.55 34.96 -27.86
C GLY A 474 5.45 34.71 -26.65
N GLU A 475 6.35 35.64 -26.33
CA GLU A 475 7.38 35.49 -25.27
C GLU A 475 6.81 35.21 -23.87
N ASP A 476 5.60 35.67 -23.57
CA ASP A 476 4.92 35.45 -22.29
C ASP A 476 3.82 34.36 -22.37
N LYS A 477 3.67 33.70 -23.51
CA LYS A 477 2.66 32.65 -23.74
C LYS A 477 3.37 31.31 -23.92
N TRP A 478 3.09 30.43 -23.02
CA TRP A 478 3.74 29.14 -22.91
C TRP A 478 2.69 28.07 -23.09
N ASP A 479 2.57 27.59 -24.32
CA ASP A 479 1.54 26.61 -24.74
C ASP A 479 2.07 25.18 -24.67
N LEU A 480 1.17 24.22 -24.56
CA LEU A 480 1.47 22.79 -24.52
C LEU A 480 1.26 22.16 -25.90
N TYR A 481 2.29 21.49 -26.41
CA TYR A 481 2.28 20.75 -27.66
C TYR A 481 2.64 19.28 -27.46
N LEU A 482 2.14 18.43 -28.34
CA LEU A 482 2.43 17.00 -28.44
C LEU A 482 2.89 16.66 -29.86
N TYR A 483 3.90 15.81 -29.96
CA TYR A 483 4.29 15.15 -31.19
C TYR A 483 4.11 13.64 -31.06
N ASN A 484 3.40 13.04 -32.01
CA ASN A 484 3.23 11.59 -32.07
C ASN A 484 4.28 10.99 -33.03
N LEU A 485 5.16 10.13 -32.52
CA LEU A 485 6.27 9.51 -33.27
C LEU A 485 5.75 8.54 -34.34
N THR A 486 4.60 7.90 -34.11
CA THR A 486 4.01 6.92 -35.03
C THR A 486 3.36 7.62 -36.23
N THR A 487 2.60 8.70 -36.00
CA THR A 487 1.94 9.42 -37.09
C THR A 487 2.77 10.52 -37.70
N GLY A 488 3.76 11.04 -36.97
CA GLY A 488 4.56 12.20 -37.34
C GLY A 488 3.82 13.53 -37.24
N GLU A 489 2.71 13.57 -36.53
CA GLU A 489 1.85 14.76 -36.38
C GLU A 489 2.18 15.52 -35.10
N GLU A 490 2.21 16.85 -35.20
CA GLU A 490 2.28 17.78 -34.09
C GLU A 490 0.90 18.37 -33.81
N THR A 491 0.48 18.36 -32.54
CA THR A 491 -0.84 18.81 -32.08
C THR A 491 -0.69 19.75 -30.89
N ALA A 492 -1.44 20.86 -30.87
CA ALA A 492 -1.57 21.69 -29.68
C ALA A 492 -2.49 21.01 -28.66
N ILE A 493 -2.02 20.83 -27.42
CA ILE A 493 -2.79 20.27 -26.30
C ILE A 493 -3.51 21.38 -25.54
N CYS A 494 -2.77 22.46 -25.19
CA CYS A 494 -3.33 23.63 -24.52
C CYS A 494 -2.71 24.90 -25.09
N THR A 495 -3.55 25.85 -25.55
CA THR A 495 -3.15 27.19 -26.03
C THR A 495 -3.89 28.29 -25.28
N ASN A 496 -4.18 28.07 -24.00
CA ASN A 496 -4.79 29.09 -23.15
C ASN A 496 -3.85 30.31 -23.04
N PRO A 497 -4.37 31.58 -23.07
CA PRO A 497 -3.53 32.77 -22.96
C PRO A 497 -2.66 32.89 -21.71
N ALA A 498 -2.98 32.17 -20.65
CA ALA A 498 -2.15 32.06 -19.45
C ALA A 498 -0.96 31.12 -19.69
N ARG A 499 0.00 31.13 -18.76
CA ARG A 499 1.18 30.25 -18.84
C ARG A 499 0.83 28.82 -18.45
N GLN A 500 1.35 27.86 -19.19
CA GLN A 500 1.39 26.45 -18.85
C GLN A 500 2.82 26.05 -18.51
N ALA A 501 3.00 25.13 -17.55
CA ALA A 501 4.32 24.71 -17.08
C ALA A 501 4.31 23.24 -16.61
N GLN A 502 5.52 22.66 -16.52
CA GLN A 502 5.76 21.36 -15.88
C GLN A 502 4.85 20.25 -16.42
N PRO A 503 4.83 20.00 -17.74
CA PRO A 503 4.04 18.93 -18.30
C PRO A 503 4.57 17.55 -17.89
N TRP A 504 3.65 16.58 -17.79
CA TRP A 504 3.98 15.17 -17.66
C TRP A 504 3.02 14.32 -18.47
N ILE A 505 3.45 13.14 -18.90
CA ILE A 505 2.62 12.23 -19.70
C ILE A 505 2.79 10.79 -19.22
N TRP A 506 1.67 10.06 -19.13
CA TRP A 506 1.62 8.61 -18.95
C TRP A 506 0.38 8.03 -19.64
N GLY A 507 0.57 7.06 -20.53
CA GLY A 507 -0.51 6.51 -21.34
C GLY A 507 -1.21 7.61 -22.13
N ASP A 508 -2.52 7.72 -21.99
CA ASP A 508 -3.33 8.77 -22.64
C ASP A 508 -3.51 10.05 -21.80
N ASN A 509 -2.93 10.12 -20.60
CA ASN A 509 -3.08 11.28 -19.73
C ASN A 509 -1.87 12.22 -19.84
N VAL A 510 -2.12 13.47 -20.23
CA VAL A 510 -1.18 14.59 -20.15
C VAL A 510 -1.63 15.50 -19.01
N VAL A 511 -0.73 15.85 -18.09
CA VAL A 511 -1.01 16.74 -16.95
C VAL A 511 -0.04 17.91 -16.93
N TRP A 512 -0.45 19.08 -16.43
CA TRP A 512 0.39 20.26 -16.32
C TRP A 512 -0.07 21.23 -15.23
N ALA A 513 0.81 22.14 -14.83
CA ALA A 513 0.45 23.31 -14.04
C ALA A 513 -0.01 24.44 -14.97
N ASP A 514 -1.16 25.04 -14.68
CA ASP A 514 -1.80 26.08 -15.49
C ASP A 514 -2.10 27.34 -14.69
N GLY A 515 -1.72 28.49 -15.21
CA GLY A 515 -1.85 29.79 -14.55
C GLY A 515 -3.14 30.57 -14.87
N ARG A 516 -4.14 29.94 -15.53
CA ARG A 516 -5.33 30.66 -16.07
C ARG A 516 -6.24 31.27 -15.00
N ASN A 517 -6.21 30.78 -13.76
CA ASN A 517 -7.05 31.27 -12.67
C ASN A 517 -6.32 32.33 -11.80
N GLY A 518 -5.10 32.75 -12.18
CA GLY A 518 -4.31 33.74 -11.46
C GLY A 518 -3.30 33.16 -10.45
N ASN A 519 -3.35 31.88 -10.21
CA ASN A 519 -2.38 31.06 -9.50
C ASN A 519 -2.15 29.78 -10.32
N TRP A 520 -1.24 28.91 -9.87
CA TRP A 520 -0.98 27.64 -10.52
C TRP A 520 -1.93 26.57 -10.02
N ASP A 521 -2.69 25.95 -10.96
CA ASP A 521 -3.63 24.84 -10.75
C ASP A 521 -3.22 23.64 -11.61
N ILE A 522 -3.75 22.45 -11.32
CA ILE A 522 -3.46 21.24 -12.10
C ILE A 522 -4.59 20.96 -13.10
N TYR A 523 -4.20 20.86 -14.35
CA TYR A 523 -5.06 20.45 -15.46
C TYR A 523 -4.60 19.14 -16.07
N ALA A 524 -5.52 18.45 -16.74
CA ALA A 524 -5.27 17.21 -17.47
C ALA A 524 -5.92 17.25 -18.84
N TYR A 525 -5.31 16.56 -19.80
CA TYR A 525 -5.87 16.29 -21.12
C TYR A 525 -5.84 14.79 -21.37
N ASP A 526 -6.98 14.24 -21.72
CA ASP A 526 -7.13 12.85 -22.11
C ASP A 526 -7.01 12.73 -23.65
N LEU A 527 -5.94 12.10 -24.11
CA LEU A 527 -5.63 11.93 -25.53
C LEU A 527 -6.59 10.96 -26.25
N ALA A 528 -7.20 10.02 -25.53
CA ALA A 528 -8.16 9.08 -26.12
C ALA A 528 -9.50 9.75 -26.42
N THR A 529 -9.93 10.66 -25.56
CA THR A 529 -11.20 11.38 -25.70
C THR A 529 -11.05 12.78 -26.28
N ASN A 530 -9.83 13.31 -26.38
CA ASN A 530 -9.49 14.69 -26.75
C ASN A 530 -10.19 15.73 -25.86
N THR A 531 -10.22 15.49 -24.55
CA THR A 531 -10.87 16.37 -23.59
C THR A 531 -9.89 16.95 -22.58
N GLU A 532 -9.93 18.28 -22.42
CA GLU A 532 -9.23 19.00 -21.34
C GLU A 532 -10.16 19.13 -20.13
N ARG A 533 -9.60 18.99 -18.94
CA ARG A 533 -10.32 19.23 -17.69
C ARG A 533 -9.41 19.81 -16.62
N ALA A 534 -9.99 20.60 -15.73
CA ALA A 534 -9.33 20.94 -14.46
C ALA A 534 -9.35 19.70 -13.55
N VAL A 535 -8.23 19.41 -12.88
CA VAL A 535 -8.14 18.32 -11.90
C VAL A 535 -8.12 18.88 -10.48
N VAL A 536 -7.30 19.92 -10.24
CA VAL A 536 -7.23 20.60 -8.95
C VAL A 536 -7.30 22.10 -9.20
N ILE A 537 -8.25 22.76 -8.56
CA ILE A 537 -8.37 24.22 -8.50
C ILE A 537 -8.45 24.65 -7.06
N ASP A 538 -7.52 25.48 -6.61
CA ASP A 538 -7.47 26.02 -5.25
C ASP A 538 -6.93 27.47 -5.29
N THR A 539 -7.15 28.25 -4.25
CA THR A 539 -6.58 29.61 -4.13
C THR A 539 -5.06 29.62 -3.89
N ALA A 540 -4.49 28.52 -3.44
CA ALA A 540 -3.06 28.29 -3.32
C ALA A 540 -2.47 27.76 -4.63
N ASN A 541 -1.13 27.78 -4.76
CA ASN A 541 -0.45 27.23 -5.93
C ASN A 541 -0.32 25.70 -5.83
N GLN A 542 -0.57 25.03 -6.95
CA GLN A 542 -0.25 23.63 -7.20
C GLN A 542 0.79 23.54 -8.33
N GLY A 543 1.71 22.59 -8.23
CA GLY A 543 2.76 22.44 -9.24
C GLY A 543 3.41 21.08 -9.27
N ASN A 544 4.35 20.90 -10.21
CA ASN A 544 5.08 19.65 -10.43
C ASN A 544 4.16 18.41 -10.50
N PRO A 545 3.09 18.43 -11.31
CA PRO A 545 2.26 17.25 -11.43
C PRO A 545 3.02 16.11 -12.12
N VAL A 546 2.86 14.90 -11.60
CA VAL A 546 3.34 13.66 -12.24
C VAL A 546 2.21 12.66 -12.27
N VAL A 547 2.05 11.93 -13.36
CA VAL A 547 1.03 10.90 -13.51
C VAL A 547 1.68 9.56 -13.83
N HIS A 548 1.19 8.49 -13.19
CA HIS A 548 1.55 7.10 -13.49
C HIS A 548 0.32 6.21 -13.32
N GLY A 549 -0.02 5.46 -14.37
CA GLY A 549 -1.28 4.73 -14.42
C GLY A 549 -2.48 5.67 -14.26
N ASN A 550 -3.28 5.47 -13.24
CA ASN A 550 -4.43 6.30 -12.93
C ASN A 550 -4.18 7.28 -11.77
N TYR A 551 -2.97 7.35 -11.25
CA TYR A 551 -2.65 8.20 -10.09
C TYR A 551 -1.89 9.44 -10.53
N LEU A 552 -2.36 10.58 -10.06
CA LEU A 552 -1.74 11.90 -10.20
C LEU A 552 -1.22 12.35 -8.84
N ALA A 553 0.06 12.71 -8.77
CA ALA A 553 0.64 13.38 -7.61
C ALA A 553 1.09 14.79 -7.97
N TRP A 554 1.03 15.73 -7.01
CA TRP A 554 1.47 17.12 -7.21
C TRP A 554 1.95 17.75 -5.91
N LEU A 555 2.68 18.86 -6.02
CA LEU A 555 3.01 19.73 -4.91
C LEU A 555 1.89 20.75 -4.70
N ASP A 556 1.50 20.97 -3.44
CA ASP A 556 0.42 21.87 -3.03
C ASP A 556 0.85 22.72 -1.82
N VAL A 557 0.60 24.02 -1.87
CA VAL A 557 1.00 24.94 -0.78
C VAL A 557 -0.19 25.47 0.01
N ARG A 558 -1.38 24.89 -0.10
CA ARG A 558 -2.63 25.33 0.56
C ARG A 558 -2.53 25.38 2.09
N GLN A 559 -1.65 24.59 2.71
CA GLN A 559 -1.42 24.58 4.16
C GLN A 559 -0.22 25.43 4.61
N GLY A 560 0.35 26.26 3.71
CA GLY A 560 1.46 27.15 3.98
C GLY A 560 2.85 26.55 3.81
N ASN A 561 2.95 25.21 3.69
CA ASN A 561 4.14 24.45 3.31
C ASN A 561 3.88 23.77 1.97
N SER A 562 4.94 23.28 1.34
CA SER A 562 4.83 22.47 0.12
C SER A 562 4.63 21.02 0.52
N ASP A 563 3.42 20.50 0.31
CA ASP A 563 3.02 19.14 0.63
C ASP A 563 2.74 18.34 -0.66
N ILE A 564 2.85 17.01 -0.60
CA ILE A 564 2.54 16.13 -1.73
C ILE A 564 1.11 15.61 -1.58
N TYR A 565 0.30 15.80 -2.61
CA TYR A 565 -1.05 15.28 -2.71
C TYR A 565 -1.14 14.22 -3.79
N LEU A 566 -2.07 13.27 -3.61
CA LEU A 566 -2.33 12.16 -4.54
C LEU A 566 -3.81 12.13 -4.90
N PHE A 567 -4.12 11.88 -6.17
CA PHE A 567 -5.47 11.74 -6.69
C PHE A 567 -5.58 10.57 -7.67
N ASP A 568 -6.70 9.86 -7.62
CA ASP A 568 -7.05 8.81 -8.57
C ASP A 568 -7.92 9.40 -9.69
N LEU A 569 -7.36 9.51 -10.88
CA LEU A 569 -8.00 10.11 -12.06
C LEU A 569 -9.32 9.44 -12.48
N ARG A 570 -9.58 8.20 -12.01
CA ARG A 570 -10.86 7.49 -12.26
C ARG A 570 -12.02 8.05 -11.44
N LYS A 571 -11.74 8.78 -10.36
CA LYS A 571 -12.75 9.27 -9.41
C LYS A 571 -13.45 10.59 -9.83
N GLY A 572 -13.12 11.15 -11.02
CA GLY A 572 -13.66 12.42 -11.50
C GLY A 572 -12.91 13.63 -10.94
N ASP A 573 -13.47 14.83 -11.10
CA ASP A 573 -12.80 16.07 -10.73
C ASP A 573 -12.73 16.27 -9.21
N VAL A 574 -11.60 16.78 -8.70
CA VAL A 574 -11.48 17.23 -7.32
C VAL A 574 -12.02 18.67 -7.23
N HIS A 575 -13.27 18.80 -6.81
CA HIS A 575 -13.74 20.09 -6.31
C HIS A 575 -13.50 20.09 -4.79
N PRO A 576 -12.62 20.93 -4.24
CA PRO A 576 -12.57 21.14 -2.81
C PRO A 576 -13.89 21.79 -2.37
N GLU A 577 -14.63 21.12 -1.45
CA GLU A 577 -15.64 21.78 -0.62
C GLU A 577 -14.96 22.59 0.49
#